data_d4dc8d7fba5f0f7261ecf388c1e3e8e1
#
_entry.id   d4dc8d7fba5f0f7261ecf388c1e3e8e1
#
_cell.length_a   1.000
_cell.length_b   1.000
_cell.length_c   1.000
_cell.angle_alpha   90.00
_cell.angle_beta   90.00
_cell.angle_gamma   90.00
#
_symmetry.space_group_name_H-M   'P 1'
#
loop_
_entity.id
_entity.type
_entity.pdbx_description
1 polymer ?
#
loop_
_entity_poly.entity_id
_entity_poly.type
_entity_poly.pdbx_seq_one_letter_code
_entity_poly.pdbx_strand_id
1 'polypeptide(L)'
;LGTYFVRLGQSKNVMNALYKGFIATAITSLILLYPLTDYVLGFNKIYNVGEKEFNGKDLYFCGVIGLVITGLIIWVTEYYTGTNYRPVKSVASSSTTGHGTNVIQGLAVSMEATAVPALIIVAGILITNTIAGLYGIAIAVTTMLALAGMVVALDAYGPVTDNAGGIAEMSKLPNNVRKTTDALDAVGNTTKAVTKGYAIGSAGLGALVLFAAYTEDIKHFSKEAGSKLEGIIVTFDLSNPYVVVGLLIGGMLPYLFGSMGMQAVGRAG
;
A
#
# COMPACT_ATOMS: atom_id res chain seq x y z
N LEU A 1 7.89 10.71 -15.28
CA LEU A 1 9.23 10.18 -15.63
C LEU A 1 9.22 8.66 -15.70
N GLY A 2 8.73 7.93 -14.65
CA GLY A 2 8.77 6.47 -14.60
C GLY A 2 8.12 5.78 -15.79
N THR A 3 6.98 6.25 -16.25
CA THR A 3 6.26 5.67 -17.40
C THR A 3 7.07 5.72 -18.70
N TYR A 4 7.98 6.66 -18.84
CA TYR A 4 8.86 6.76 -20.01
C TYR A 4 9.87 5.60 -20.09
N PHE A 5 10.22 5.01 -18.94
CA PHE A 5 11.12 3.86 -18.85
C PHE A 5 10.41 2.51 -19.02
N VAL A 6 9.08 2.48 -19.09
CA VAL A 6 8.33 1.26 -19.36
C VAL A 6 8.51 0.85 -20.82
N ARG A 7 9.43 -0.07 -21.06
CA ARG A 7 9.74 -0.56 -22.41
C ARG A 7 9.94 -2.07 -22.37
N LEU A 8 9.25 -2.77 -23.27
CA LEU A 8 9.47 -4.19 -23.50
C LEU A 8 10.91 -4.41 -24.01
N GLY A 9 11.64 -5.29 -23.33
CA GLY A 9 12.95 -5.76 -23.79
C GLY A 9 12.83 -6.97 -24.72
N GLN A 10 13.97 -7.55 -25.09
CA GLN A 10 14.04 -8.75 -25.94
C GLN A 10 13.31 -9.96 -25.31
N SER A 11 13.25 -10.05 -23.98
CA SER A 11 12.57 -11.13 -23.26
C SER A 11 11.04 -11.09 -23.37
N LYS A 12 10.46 -10.00 -23.90
CA LYS A 12 9.01 -9.75 -23.97
C LYS A 12 8.27 -9.92 -22.64
N ASN A 13 8.99 -9.84 -21.51
CA ASN A 13 8.40 -9.95 -20.19
C ASN A 13 7.77 -8.60 -19.80
N VAL A 14 6.43 -8.58 -19.72
CA VAL A 14 5.65 -7.38 -19.45
C VAL A 14 5.89 -6.88 -18.01
N MET A 15 5.91 -7.79 -17.03
CA MET A 15 6.14 -7.40 -15.63
C MET A 15 7.49 -6.73 -15.43
N ASN A 16 8.55 -7.25 -16.05
CA ASN A 16 9.88 -6.62 -16.02
C ASN A 16 9.89 -5.23 -16.68
N ALA A 17 9.07 -5.02 -17.72
CA ALA A 17 8.95 -3.69 -18.33
C ALA A 17 8.32 -2.67 -17.36
N LEU A 18 7.29 -3.09 -16.63
CA LEU A 18 6.63 -2.25 -15.61
C LEU A 18 7.57 -1.95 -14.44
N TYR A 19 8.35 -2.93 -13.99
CA TYR A 19 9.36 -2.74 -12.94
C TYR A 19 10.45 -1.73 -13.33
N LYS A 20 10.87 -1.67 -14.59
CA LYS A 20 11.83 -0.63 -15.02
C LYS A 20 11.29 0.77 -14.74
N GLY A 21 10.02 1.02 -15.05
CA GLY A 21 9.38 2.31 -14.77
C GLY A 21 9.29 2.58 -13.26
N PHE A 22 8.92 1.57 -12.49
CA PHE A 22 8.82 1.68 -11.03
C PHE A 22 10.19 1.97 -10.38
N ILE A 23 11.21 1.19 -10.72
CA ILE A 23 12.58 1.36 -10.22
C ILE A 23 13.15 2.72 -10.62
N ALA A 24 12.94 3.16 -11.87
CA ALA A 24 13.35 4.49 -12.32
C ALA A 24 12.68 5.59 -11.48
N THR A 25 11.40 5.44 -11.16
CA THR A 25 10.70 6.40 -10.28
C THR A 25 11.27 6.39 -8.87
N ALA A 26 11.53 5.22 -8.30
CA ALA A 26 12.09 5.08 -6.95
C ALA A 26 13.50 5.70 -6.85
N ILE A 27 14.36 5.42 -7.81
CA ILE A 27 15.71 5.99 -7.86
C ILE A 27 15.65 7.52 -8.04
N THR A 28 14.80 8.01 -8.95
CA THR A 28 14.63 9.46 -9.15
C THR A 28 14.12 10.12 -7.88
N SER A 29 13.15 9.52 -7.19
CA SER A 29 12.63 10.03 -5.91
C SER A 29 13.74 10.05 -4.85
N LEU A 30 14.53 9.00 -4.73
CA LEU A 30 15.65 8.92 -3.79
C LEU A 30 16.68 10.04 -4.03
N ILE A 31 17.06 10.27 -5.30
CA ILE A 31 18.02 11.30 -5.68
C ILE A 31 17.46 12.71 -5.40
N LEU A 32 16.21 12.96 -5.75
CA LEU A 32 15.60 14.30 -5.60
C LEU A 32 15.26 14.60 -4.12
N LEU A 33 14.91 13.61 -3.34
CA LEU A 33 14.65 13.78 -1.90
C LEU A 33 15.89 14.23 -1.12
N TYR A 34 17.09 13.87 -1.57
CA TYR A 34 18.32 14.25 -0.88
C TYR A 34 18.49 15.78 -0.81
N PRO A 35 18.60 16.52 -1.94
CA PRO A 35 18.70 17.96 -1.90
C PRO A 35 17.44 18.65 -1.38
N LEU A 36 16.26 18.07 -1.62
CA LEU A 36 15.01 18.64 -1.11
C LEU A 36 14.97 18.61 0.41
N THR A 37 15.36 17.49 1.02
CA THR A 37 15.41 17.36 2.49
C THR A 37 16.43 18.32 3.09
N ASP A 38 17.60 18.47 2.47
CA ASP A 38 18.62 19.43 2.95
C ASP A 38 18.14 20.86 2.83
N TYR A 39 17.51 21.21 1.71
CA TYR A 39 16.99 22.57 1.47
C TYR A 39 15.85 22.96 2.44
N VAL A 40 14.90 22.03 2.69
CA VAL A 40 13.69 22.33 3.48
C VAL A 40 13.94 22.13 4.96
N LEU A 41 14.61 21.03 5.32
CA LEU A 41 14.79 20.62 6.71
C LEU A 41 16.22 20.87 7.25
N GLY A 42 17.23 20.97 6.36
CA GLY A 42 18.62 21.16 6.74
C GLY A 42 19.21 19.91 7.43
N PHE A 43 20.16 19.26 6.81
CA PHE A 43 20.73 18.00 7.31
C PHE A 43 21.34 18.08 8.70
N ASN A 44 21.90 19.24 9.05
CA ASN A 44 22.57 19.44 10.34
C ASN A 44 21.68 20.17 11.35
N LYS A 45 20.45 20.51 11.00
CA LYS A 45 19.51 21.16 11.89
C LYS A 45 18.93 20.14 12.85
N ILE A 46 19.03 20.43 14.14
CA ILE A 46 18.48 19.57 15.19
C ILE A 46 17.01 19.97 15.44
N TYR A 47 16.16 18.97 15.55
CA TYR A 47 14.76 19.08 15.87
C TYR A 47 14.47 18.34 17.17
N ASN A 48 13.71 18.99 18.04
CA ASN A 48 13.22 18.41 19.28
C ASN A 48 11.69 18.33 19.21
N VAL A 49 11.15 17.11 19.18
CA VAL A 49 9.71 16.87 19.16
C VAL A 49 9.35 15.89 20.27
N GLY A 50 8.69 16.41 21.31
CA GLY A 50 8.48 15.66 22.55
C GLY A 50 9.82 15.33 23.22
N GLU A 51 10.05 14.03 23.46
CA GLU A 51 11.30 13.52 24.05
C GLU A 51 12.33 13.08 23.01
N LYS A 52 12.05 13.27 21.72
CA LYS A 52 12.91 12.83 20.61
C LYS A 52 13.73 13.99 20.05
N GLU A 53 15.02 13.76 19.94
CA GLU A 53 15.96 14.62 19.24
C GLU A 53 16.41 13.90 17.96
N PHE A 54 16.35 14.56 16.82
CA PHE A 54 16.75 14.04 15.52
C PHE A 54 17.16 15.19 14.58
N ASN A 55 17.79 14.88 13.49
CA ASN A 55 18.23 15.87 12.48
C ASN A 55 17.66 15.59 11.09
N GLY A 56 17.94 16.47 10.13
CA GLY A 56 17.45 16.33 8.77
C GLY A 56 17.96 15.07 8.05
N LYS A 57 19.14 14.56 8.40
CA LYS A 57 19.65 13.28 7.85
C LYS A 57 18.83 12.09 8.34
N ASP A 58 18.45 12.10 9.62
CA ASP A 58 17.60 11.06 10.20
C ASP A 58 16.25 11.00 9.48
N LEU A 59 15.69 12.17 9.13
CA LEU A 59 14.46 12.27 8.36
C LEU A 59 14.64 11.76 6.91
N TYR A 60 15.76 12.08 6.26
CA TYR A 60 16.07 11.49 4.96
C TYR A 60 16.14 9.97 5.03
N PHE A 61 16.78 9.40 6.06
CA PHE A 61 16.81 7.94 6.27
C PHE A 61 15.40 7.36 6.49
N CYS A 62 14.52 8.05 7.22
CA CYS A 62 13.13 7.65 7.34
C CYS A 62 12.44 7.61 5.95
N GLY A 63 12.73 8.57 5.09
CA GLY A 63 12.24 8.59 3.71
C GLY A 63 12.75 7.38 2.89
N VAL A 64 14.04 7.05 3.00
CA VAL A 64 14.63 5.86 2.37
C VAL A 64 13.93 4.59 2.84
N ILE A 65 13.65 4.47 4.14
CA ILE A 65 12.90 3.33 4.71
C ILE A 65 11.51 3.23 4.08
N GLY A 66 10.80 4.35 3.87
CA GLY A 66 9.51 4.36 3.16
C GLY A 66 9.59 3.77 1.75
N LEU A 67 10.62 4.10 0.98
CA LEU A 67 10.86 3.50 -0.34
C LEU A 67 11.17 2.00 -0.25
N VAL A 68 11.96 1.58 0.74
CA VAL A 68 12.26 0.16 0.98
C VAL A 68 11.00 -0.62 1.34
N ILE A 69 10.16 -0.10 2.24
CA ILE A 69 8.87 -0.70 2.60
C ILE A 69 8.02 -0.89 1.34
N THR A 70 7.94 0.13 0.49
CA THR A 70 7.19 0.05 -0.77
C THR A 70 7.69 -1.08 -1.65
N GLY A 71 9.01 -1.18 -1.85
CA GLY A 71 9.62 -2.25 -2.64
C GLY A 71 9.35 -3.64 -2.08
N LEU A 72 9.46 -3.81 -0.76
CA LEU A 72 9.19 -5.09 -0.08
C LEU A 72 7.70 -5.50 -0.19
N ILE A 73 6.78 -4.57 -0.03
CA ILE A 73 5.34 -4.83 -0.18
C ILE A 73 5.02 -5.27 -1.62
N ILE A 74 5.57 -4.59 -2.61
CA ILE A 74 5.39 -4.94 -4.02
C ILE A 74 5.91 -6.37 -4.28
N TRP A 75 7.13 -6.68 -3.82
CA TRP A 75 7.75 -7.98 -4.00
C TRP A 75 6.93 -9.11 -3.36
N VAL A 76 6.48 -8.93 -2.12
CA VAL A 76 5.65 -9.93 -1.43
C VAL A 76 4.29 -10.11 -2.11
N THR A 77 3.68 -9.00 -2.54
CA THR A 77 2.39 -9.07 -3.23
C THR A 77 2.51 -9.81 -4.55
N GLU A 78 3.58 -9.57 -5.32
CA GLU A 78 3.86 -10.34 -6.54
C GLU A 78 3.99 -11.84 -6.27
N TYR A 79 4.68 -12.21 -5.19
CA TYR A 79 4.81 -13.62 -4.81
C TYR A 79 3.43 -14.28 -4.60
N TYR A 80 2.50 -13.60 -3.94
CA TYR A 80 1.16 -14.16 -3.69
C TYR A 80 0.21 -14.11 -4.89
N THR A 81 0.50 -13.31 -5.91
CA THR A 81 -0.43 -13.05 -7.03
C THR A 81 0.12 -13.41 -8.40
N GLY A 82 1.42 -13.63 -8.53
CA GLY A 82 2.03 -14.01 -9.78
C GLY A 82 1.80 -15.49 -10.13
N THR A 83 1.45 -15.76 -11.37
CA THR A 83 1.10 -17.11 -11.87
C THR A 83 2.23 -18.13 -11.76
N ASN A 84 3.46 -17.67 -11.63
CA ASN A 84 4.65 -18.54 -11.54
C ASN A 84 4.91 -19.07 -10.12
N TYR A 85 4.25 -18.52 -9.10
CA TYR A 85 4.51 -18.82 -7.70
C TYR A 85 3.53 -19.85 -7.10
N ARG A 86 3.95 -20.44 -5.98
CA ARG A 86 3.19 -21.48 -5.27
C ARG A 86 1.75 -21.07 -4.92
N PRO A 87 1.49 -19.86 -4.38
CA PRO A 87 0.15 -19.51 -3.93
C PRO A 87 -0.88 -19.60 -5.06
N VAL A 88 -0.64 -18.97 -6.20
CA VAL A 88 -1.56 -19.00 -7.36
C VAL A 88 -1.68 -20.41 -7.92
N LYS A 89 -0.57 -21.16 -8.03
CA LYS A 89 -0.59 -22.56 -8.50
C LYS A 89 -1.42 -23.45 -7.57
N SER A 90 -1.38 -23.24 -6.25
CA SER A 90 -2.17 -24.01 -5.30
C SER A 90 -3.67 -23.76 -5.45
N VAL A 91 -4.08 -22.52 -5.68
CA VAL A 91 -5.48 -22.17 -5.96
C VAL A 91 -5.93 -22.76 -7.29
N ALA A 92 -5.12 -22.65 -8.33
CA ALA A 92 -5.42 -23.25 -9.64
C ALA A 92 -5.56 -24.78 -9.55
N SER A 93 -4.67 -25.45 -8.80
CA SER A 93 -4.76 -26.90 -8.59
C SER A 93 -6.03 -27.31 -7.83
N SER A 94 -6.46 -26.53 -6.83
CA SER A 94 -7.67 -26.83 -6.05
C SER A 94 -8.96 -26.72 -6.89
N SER A 95 -8.93 -25.96 -8.00
CA SER A 95 -10.09 -25.83 -8.89
C SER A 95 -10.41 -27.13 -9.65
N THR A 96 -9.45 -28.05 -9.74
CA THR A 96 -9.67 -29.36 -10.39
C THR A 96 -10.53 -30.31 -9.51
N THR A 97 -10.64 -30.04 -8.23
CA THR A 97 -11.42 -30.86 -7.29
C THR A 97 -12.82 -30.31 -7.02
N GLY A 98 -13.11 -29.10 -7.47
CA GLY A 98 -14.45 -28.48 -7.39
C GLY A 98 -14.44 -27.01 -6.96
N HIS A 99 -15.60 -26.38 -7.07
CA HIS A 99 -15.76 -24.96 -6.74
C HIS A 99 -15.55 -24.66 -5.25
N GLY A 100 -16.06 -25.53 -4.37
CA GLY A 100 -15.92 -25.34 -2.92
C GLY A 100 -14.46 -25.35 -2.46
N THR A 101 -13.68 -26.33 -2.93
CA THR A 101 -12.24 -26.42 -2.63
C THR A 101 -11.44 -25.25 -3.18
N ASN A 102 -11.81 -24.75 -4.34
CA ASN A 102 -11.18 -23.55 -4.93
C ASN A 102 -11.42 -22.31 -4.06
N VAL A 103 -12.67 -22.07 -3.62
CA VAL A 103 -13.00 -20.94 -2.73
C VAL A 103 -12.25 -21.04 -1.40
N ILE A 104 -12.24 -22.24 -0.78
CA ILE A 104 -11.54 -22.46 0.50
C ILE A 104 -10.03 -22.20 0.34
N GLN A 105 -9.41 -22.72 -0.71
CA GLN A 105 -7.97 -22.49 -0.97
C GLN A 105 -7.67 -21.01 -1.26
N GLY A 106 -8.54 -20.33 -2.00
CA GLY A 106 -8.41 -18.91 -2.26
C GLY A 106 -8.47 -18.07 -0.97
N LEU A 107 -9.41 -18.37 -0.08
CA LEU A 107 -9.53 -17.72 1.22
C LEU A 107 -8.31 -18.02 2.10
N ALA A 108 -7.84 -19.26 2.14
CA ALA A 108 -6.65 -19.65 2.92
C ALA A 108 -5.41 -18.89 2.46
N VAL A 109 -5.15 -18.84 1.15
CA VAL A 109 -4.04 -18.07 0.57
C VAL A 109 -4.18 -16.56 0.84
N SER A 110 -5.40 -16.01 0.75
CA SER A 110 -5.62 -14.59 1.06
C SER A 110 -5.32 -14.23 2.51
N MET A 111 -5.66 -15.11 3.45
CA MET A 111 -5.32 -14.93 4.87
C MET A 111 -3.80 -15.04 5.09
N GLU A 112 -3.15 -16.06 4.51
CA GLU A 112 -1.69 -16.23 4.56
C GLU A 112 -0.96 -14.98 4.03
N ALA A 113 -1.45 -14.40 2.94
CA ALA A 113 -0.86 -13.25 2.28
C ALA A 113 -0.87 -11.96 3.13
N THR A 114 -1.62 -11.89 4.21
CA THR A 114 -1.63 -10.72 5.11
C THR A 114 -0.44 -10.65 6.05
N ALA A 115 0.18 -11.80 6.37
CA ALA A 115 1.17 -11.90 7.44
C ALA A 115 2.46 -11.11 7.14
N VAL A 116 3.10 -11.38 6.02
CA VAL A 116 4.38 -10.73 5.69
C VAL A 116 4.23 -9.23 5.45
N PRO A 117 3.24 -8.72 4.71
CA PRO A 117 3.01 -7.27 4.62
C PRO A 117 2.77 -6.60 5.97
N ALA A 118 2.02 -7.23 6.87
CA ALA A 118 1.81 -6.70 8.22
C ALA A 118 3.12 -6.59 8.99
N LEU A 119 3.99 -7.60 8.93
CA LEU A 119 5.31 -7.56 9.57
C LEU A 119 6.22 -6.49 8.97
N ILE A 120 6.19 -6.28 7.65
CA ILE A 120 6.93 -5.20 6.98
C ILE A 120 6.47 -3.83 7.49
N ILE A 121 5.16 -3.62 7.59
CA ILE A 121 4.58 -2.37 8.10
C ILE A 121 4.98 -2.15 9.56
N VAL A 122 4.84 -3.16 10.40
CA VAL A 122 5.23 -3.10 11.83
C VAL A 122 6.72 -2.75 11.97
N ALA A 123 7.59 -3.44 11.23
CA ALA A 123 9.03 -3.14 11.24
C ALA A 123 9.30 -1.69 10.78
N GLY A 124 8.63 -1.23 9.73
CA GLY A 124 8.73 0.13 9.23
C GLY A 124 8.33 1.17 10.28
N ILE A 125 7.20 0.97 10.95
CA ILE A 125 6.74 1.82 12.05
C ILE A 125 7.76 1.86 13.17
N LEU A 126 8.23 0.71 13.65
CA LEU A 126 9.15 0.63 14.77
C LEU A 126 10.50 1.29 14.44
N ILE A 127 11.07 1.04 13.27
CA ILE A 127 12.36 1.60 12.87
C ILE A 127 12.24 3.12 12.72
N THR A 128 11.26 3.63 11.98
CA THR A 128 11.12 5.08 11.75
C THR A 128 10.75 5.83 13.03
N ASN A 129 9.93 5.21 13.90
CA ASN A 129 9.61 5.76 15.21
C ASN A 129 10.85 5.80 16.13
N THR A 130 11.73 4.81 16.06
CA THR A 130 12.97 4.81 16.84
C THR A 130 13.89 5.94 16.40
N ILE A 131 13.96 6.25 15.12
CA ILE A 131 14.83 7.28 14.55
C ILE A 131 14.31 8.69 14.88
N ALA A 132 13.06 8.99 14.53
CA ALA A 132 12.51 10.35 14.61
C ALA A 132 11.06 10.42 15.11
N GLY A 133 10.63 9.44 15.91
CA GLY A 133 9.27 9.41 16.47
C GLY A 133 8.18 9.40 15.39
N LEU A 134 7.03 9.93 15.72
CA LEU A 134 5.90 10.03 14.78
C LEU A 134 6.23 10.87 13.54
N TYR A 135 7.13 11.83 13.66
CA TYR A 135 7.57 12.64 12.52
C TYR A 135 8.37 11.81 11.50
N GLY A 136 9.18 10.87 11.97
CA GLY A 136 9.86 9.90 11.10
C GLY A 136 8.91 9.01 10.33
N ILE A 137 7.82 8.55 10.97
CA ILE A 137 6.77 7.79 10.29
C ILE A 137 6.10 8.65 9.21
N ALA A 138 5.80 9.93 9.50
CA ALA A 138 5.19 10.86 8.55
C ALA A 138 6.06 11.07 7.30
N ILE A 139 7.37 11.25 7.48
CA ILE A 139 8.31 11.38 6.36
C ILE A 139 8.37 10.09 5.54
N ALA A 140 8.40 8.92 6.18
CA ALA A 140 8.39 7.64 5.48
C ALA A 140 7.14 7.48 4.60
N VAL A 141 5.95 7.78 5.14
CA VAL A 141 4.68 7.74 4.38
C VAL A 141 4.70 8.73 3.22
N THR A 142 5.13 9.96 3.45
CA THR A 142 5.21 10.99 2.41
C THR A 142 6.13 10.54 1.28
N THR A 143 7.24 9.90 1.60
CA THR A 143 8.17 9.37 0.60
C THR A 143 7.60 8.17 -0.14
N MET A 144 6.87 7.27 0.54
CA MET A 144 6.09 6.23 -0.15
C MET A 144 5.16 6.85 -1.19
N LEU A 145 4.44 7.91 -0.81
CA LEU A 145 3.48 8.59 -1.70
C LEU A 145 4.15 9.32 -2.87
N ALA A 146 5.46 9.58 -2.83
CA ALA A 146 6.19 10.07 -4.00
C ALA A 146 6.13 9.11 -5.21
N LEU A 147 5.87 7.83 -4.98
CA LEU A 147 5.69 6.81 -6.02
C LEU A 147 4.24 6.69 -6.51
N ALA A 148 3.29 7.40 -5.90
CA ALA A 148 1.86 7.22 -6.15
C ALA A 148 1.48 7.36 -7.64
N GLY A 149 2.06 8.31 -8.36
CA GLY A 149 1.78 8.49 -9.78
C GLY A 149 2.12 7.26 -10.63
N MET A 150 3.25 6.60 -10.36
CA MET A 150 3.61 5.35 -11.06
C MET A 150 2.74 4.19 -10.60
N VAL A 151 2.43 4.10 -9.31
CA VAL A 151 1.56 3.05 -8.76
C VAL A 151 0.15 3.15 -9.33
N VAL A 152 -0.42 4.36 -9.45
CA VAL A 152 -1.74 4.59 -10.07
C VAL A 152 -1.71 4.22 -11.57
N ALA A 153 -0.62 4.50 -12.28
CA ALA A 153 -0.46 4.06 -13.67
C ALA A 153 -0.45 2.53 -13.79
N LEU A 154 0.18 1.83 -12.85
CA LEU A 154 0.15 0.36 -12.76
C LEU A 154 -1.25 -0.18 -12.42
N ASP A 155 -1.99 0.51 -11.57
CA ASP A 155 -3.36 0.15 -11.22
C ASP A 155 -4.29 0.27 -12.44
N ALA A 156 -4.21 1.38 -13.15
CA ALA A 156 -5.00 1.61 -14.36
C ALA A 156 -4.71 0.60 -15.49
N TYR A 157 -3.49 0.07 -15.55
CA TYR A 157 -3.11 -0.96 -16.52
C TYR A 157 -3.98 -2.23 -16.38
N GLY A 158 -4.28 -2.67 -15.16
CA GLY A 158 -5.06 -3.88 -14.89
C GLY A 158 -6.44 -3.88 -15.54
N PRO A 159 -7.35 -2.91 -15.25
CA PRO A 159 -8.66 -2.82 -15.90
C PRO A 159 -8.60 -2.71 -17.42
N VAL A 160 -7.59 -2.05 -17.98
CA VAL A 160 -7.42 -1.94 -19.44
C VAL A 160 -7.15 -3.31 -20.07
N THR A 161 -6.24 -4.09 -19.49
CA THR A 161 -5.88 -5.41 -20.00
C THR A 161 -7.01 -6.43 -19.80
N ASP A 162 -7.69 -6.38 -18.67
CA ASP A 162 -8.86 -7.21 -18.37
C ASP A 162 -10.00 -6.98 -19.38
N ASN A 163 -10.36 -5.72 -19.64
CA ASN A 163 -11.35 -5.39 -20.64
C ASN A 163 -10.90 -5.80 -22.08
N ALA A 164 -9.62 -5.61 -22.40
CA ALA A 164 -9.09 -6.05 -23.70
C ALA A 164 -9.22 -7.57 -23.88
N GLY A 165 -8.94 -8.36 -22.84
CA GLY A 165 -9.15 -9.82 -22.81
C GLY A 165 -10.63 -10.18 -22.98
N GLY A 166 -11.51 -9.52 -22.23
CA GLY A 166 -12.95 -9.74 -22.33
C GLY A 166 -13.54 -9.41 -23.73
N ILE A 167 -13.13 -8.31 -24.34
CA ILE A 167 -13.52 -7.95 -25.71
C ILE A 167 -13.03 -9.01 -26.70
N ALA A 168 -11.78 -9.44 -26.59
CA ALA A 168 -11.20 -10.44 -27.48
C ALA A 168 -11.95 -11.79 -27.38
N GLU A 169 -12.35 -12.21 -26.17
CA GLU A 169 -13.14 -13.41 -25.90
C GLU A 169 -14.53 -13.31 -26.51
N MET A 170 -15.28 -12.28 -26.11
CA MET A 170 -16.68 -12.10 -26.51
C MET A 170 -16.84 -11.88 -28.03
N SER A 171 -15.85 -11.22 -28.65
CA SER A 171 -15.83 -11.00 -30.11
C SER A 171 -15.24 -12.19 -30.89
N LYS A 172 -14.86 -13.28 -30.19
CA LYS A 172 -14.26 -14.48 -30.79
C LYS A 172 -13.09 -14.16 -31.71
N LEU A 173 -12.19 -13.28 -31.26
CA LEU A 173 -11.00 -12.88 -32.01
C LEU A 173 -10.03 -14.06 -32.21
N PRO A 174 -9.15 -14.03 -33.24
CA PRO A 174 -8.21 -15.10 -33.50
C PRO A 174 -7.27 -15.40 -32.33
N ASN A 175 -6.83 -16.67 -32.24
CA ASN A 175 -5.99 -17.17 -31.14
C ASN A 175 -4.68 -16.37 -30.92
N ASN A 176 -4.11 -15.78 -31.97
CA ASN A 176 -2.92 -14.95 -31.84
C ASN A 176 -3.21 -13.64 -31.03
N VAL A 177 -4.40 -13.06 -31.18
CA VAL A 177 -4.85 -11.91 -30.39
C VAL A 177 -5.07 -12.36 -28.95
N ARG A 178 -5.78 -13.48 -28.74
CA ARG A 178 -6.03 -14.06 -27.42
C ARG A 178 -4.75 -14.33 -26.64
N LYS A 179 -3.73 -14.93 -27.25
CA LYS A 179 -2.43 -15.17 -26.60
C LYS A 179 -1.80 -13.88 -26.10
N THR A 180 -1.98 -12.76 -26.81
CA THR A 180 -1.44 -11.47 -26.38
C THR A 180 -2.26 -10.86 -25.26
N THR A 181 -3.60 -10.83 -25.40
CA THR A 181 -4.48 -10.27 -24.37
C THR A 181 -4.42 -11.05 -23.07
N ASP A 182 -4.37 -12.38 -23.12
CA ASP A 182 -4.28 -13.24 -21.95
C ASP A 182 -2.94 -13.05 -21.20
N ALA A 183 -1.84 -12.89 -21.93
CA ALA A 183 -0.54 -12.59 -21.32
C ALA A 183 -0.51 -11.21 -20.64
N LEU A 184 -1.17 -10.21 -21.23
CA LEU A 184 -1.29 -8.88 -20.66
C LEU A 184 -2.22 -8.87 -19.44
N ASP A 185 -3.34 -9.59 -19.50
CA ASP A 185 -4.31 -9.69 -18.42
C ASP A 185 -3.73 -10.41 -17.19
N ALA A 186 -2.97 -11.48 -17.37
CA ALA A 186 -2.29 -12.17 -16.27
C ALA A 186 -1.38 -11.23 -15.49
N VAL A 187 -0.66 -10.33 -16.17
CA VAL A 187 0.15 -9.28 -15.52
C VAL A 187 -0.72 -8.20 -14.90
N GLY A 188 -1.82 -7.82 -15.57
CA GLY A 188 -2.79 -6.86 -15.08
C GLY A 188 -3.42 -7.27 -13.74
N ASN A 189 -3.71 -8.54 -13.56
CA ASN A 189 -4.23 -9.08 -12.30
C ASN A 189 -3.20 -8.96 -11.16
N THR A 190 -1.92 -9.18 -11.45
CA THR A 190 -0.83 -8.97 -10.48
C THR A 190 -0.66 -7.49 -10.14
N THR A 191 -0.68 -6.59 -11.13
CA THR A 191 -0.53 -5.15 -10.87
C THR A 191 -1.67 -4.58 -10.05
N LYS A 192 -2.92 -5.00 -10.29
CA LYS A 192 -4.07 -4.64 -9.43
C LYS A 192 -3.86 -5.00 -7.96
N ALA A 193 -3.28 -6.17 -7.68
CA ALA A 193 -2.99 -6.59 -6.31
C ALA A 193 -1.81 -5.82 -5.70
N VAL A 194 -0.75 -5.60 -6.46
CA VAL A 194 0.45 -4.84 -6.05
C VAL A 194 0.07 -3.42 -5.62
N THR A 195 -0.78 -2.74 -6.38
CA THR A 195 -1.22 -1.38 -6.07
C THR A 195 -2.08 -1.30 -4.81
N LYS A 196 -2.90 -2.32 -4.55
CA LYS A 196 -3.65 -2.45 -3.29
C LYS A 196 -2.74 -2.70 -2.10
N GLY A 197 -1.73 -3.58 -2.23
CA GLY A 197 -0.71 -3.81 -1.20
C GLY A 197 0.01 -2.51 -0.83
N TYR A 198 0.42 -1.73 -1.81
CA TYR A 198 1.00 -0.41 -1.61
C TYR A 198 0.03 0.56 -0.89
N ALA A 199 -1.24 0.62 -1.31
CA ALA A 199 -2.25 1.46 -0.70
C ALA A 199 -2.50 1.10 0.76
N ILE A 200 -2.55 -0.19 1.09
CA ILE A 200 -2.70 -0.67 2.48
C ILE A 200 -1.47 -0.31 3.31
N GLY A 201 -0.26 -0.50 2.78
CA GLY A 201 0.98 -0.16 3.46
C GLY A 201 1.08 1.33 3.80
N SER A 202 0.84 2.20 2.83
CA SER A 202 0.86 3.65 3.05
C SER A 202 -0.29 4.11 3.97
N ALA A 203 -1.48 3.53 3.86
CA ALA A 203 -2.60 3.83 4.74
C ALA A 203 -2.35 3.38 6.19
N GLY A 204 -1.72 2.23 6.41
CA GLY A 204 -1.40 1.74 7.74
C GLY A 204 -0.45 2.67 8.51
N LEU A 205 0.62 3.12 7.86
CA LEU A 205 1.52 4.13 8.46
C LEU A 205 0.82 5.49 8.56
N GLY A 206 0.07 5.90 7.52
CA GLY A 206 -0.63 7.18 7.46
C GLY A 206 -1.71 7.34 8.52
N ALA A 207 -2.46 6.29 8.81
CA ALA A 207 -3.48 6.30 9.86
C ALA A 207 -2.90 6.63 11.24
N LEU A 208 -1.72 6.07 11.56
CA LEU A 208 -1.04 6.37 12.83
C LEU A 208 -0.61 7.84 12.90
N VAL A 209 -0.09 8.40 11.81
CA VAL A 209 0.31 9.82 11.73
C VAL A 209 -0.89 10.75 11.85
N LEU A 210 -1.99 10.44 11.15
CA LEU A 210 -3.22 11.24 11.21
C LEU A 210 -3.86 11.19 12.59
N PHE A 211 -3.84 10.03 13.24
CA PHE A 211 -4.32 9.91 14.63
C PHE A 211 -3.46 10.72 15.59
N ALA A 212 -2.13 10.73 15.40
CA ALA A 212 -1.23 11.55 16.20
C ALA A 212 -1.50 13.05 16.00
N ALA A 213 -1.70 13.50 14.75
CA ALA A 213 -2.06 14.88 14.46
C ALA A 213 -3.39 15.28 15.14
N TYR A 214 -4.41 14.41 15.03
CA TYR A 214 -5.70 14.60 15.68
C TYR A 214 -5.57 14.75 17.20
N THR A 215 -4.76 13.90 17.84
CA THR A 215 -4.54 14.00 19.30
C THR A 215 -3.82 15.28 19.71
N GLU A 216 -2.88 15.75 18.88
CA GLU A 216 -2.16 16.99 19.14
C GLU A 216 -3.06 18.22 18.95
N ASP A 217 -3.91 18.24 17.93
CA ASP A 217 -4.90 19.29 17.72
C ASP A 217 -5.85 19.41 18.92
N ILE A 218 -6.36 18.28 19.44
CA ILE A 218 -7.20 18.30 20.64
C ILE A 218 -6.45 18.86 21.83
N LYS A 219 -5.20 18.46 22.06
CA LYS A 219 -4.37 19.02 23.14
C LYS A 219 -4.14 20.52 22.99
N HIS A 220 -3.97 21.00 21.75
CA HIS A 220 -3.83 22.42 21.46
C HIS A 220 -5.10 23.17 21.84
N PHE A 221 -6.25 22.76 21.31
CA PHE A 221 -7.53 23.40 21.57
C PHE A 221 -7.98 23.26 23.04
N SER A 222 -7.57 22.21 23.75
CA SER A 222 -7.87 22.08 25.17
C SER A 222 -7.16 23.10 26.07
N LYS A 223 -6.07 23.70 25.55
CA LYS A 223 -5.30 24.77 26.25
C LYS A 223 -5.73 26.17 25.83
N GLU A 224 -6.51 26.30 24.77
CA GLU A 224 -6.96 27.59 24.24
C GLU A 224 -8.15 28.10 25.05
N ALA A 225 -7.99 29.27 25.69
CA ALA A 225 -9.04 29.90 26.49
C ALA A 225 -10.27 30.26 25.66
N GLY A 226 -11.46 29.86 26.08
CA GLY A 226 -12.71 30.07 25.36
C GLY A 226 -13.01 29.03 24.27
N SER A 227 -12.16 28.04 24.08
CA SER A 227 -12.44 26.88 23.25
C SER A 227 -13.53 26.00 23.88
N LYS A 228 -14.38 25.39 23.04
CA LYS A 228 -15.35 24.37 23.51
C LYS A 228 -14.67 23.12 24.10
N LEU A 229 -13.39 22.95 23.86
CA LEU A 229 -12.57 21.84 24.36
C LEU A 229 -11.69 22.24 25.53
N GLU A 230 -11.81 23.49 26.06
CA GLU A 230 -11.02 24.00 27.18
C GLU A 230 -11.09 23.05 28.39
N GLY A 231 -9.95 22.64 28.89
CA GLY A 231 -9.84 21.75 30.06
C GLY A 231 -10.17 20.29 29.83
N ILE A 232 -10.50 19.89 28.60
CA ILE A 232 -10.74 18.48 28.26
C ILE A 232 -9.40 17.74 28.16
N ILE A 233 -9.21 16.73 29.00
CA ILE A 233 -8.09 15.79 28.90
C ILE A 233 -8.55 14.59 28.08
N VAL A 234 -8.03 14.46 26.86
CA VAL A 234 -8.34 13.33 26.00
C VAL A 234 -7.28 12.25 26.14
N THR A 235 -7.69 11.08 26.62
CA THR A 235 -6.85 9.89 26.69
C THR A 235 -7.53 8.77 25.91
N PHE A 236 -6.74 8.07 25.08
CA PHE A 236 -7.21 6.90 24.30
C PHE A 236 -6.78 5.61 25.00
N ASP A 237 -7.21 5.48 26.26
CA ASP A 237 -6.92 4.29 27.07
C ASP A 237 -7.90 3.17 26.76
N LEU A 238 -7.39 1.98 26.52
CA LEU A 238 -8.19 0.77 26.26
C LEU A 238 -9.03 0.32 27.48
N SER A 239 -8.73 0.81 28.67
CA SER A 239 -9.57 0.61 29.84
C SER A 239 -10.86 1.45 29.83
N ASN A 240 -10.90 2.50 28.97
CA ASN A 240 -12.09 3.31 28.78
C ASN A 240 -13.09 2.62 27.86
N PRO A 241 -14.32 2.28 28.32
CA PRO A 241 -15.30 1.57 27.52
C PRO A 241 -15.71 2.32 26.25
N TYR A 242 -15.71 3.65 26.24
CA TYR A 242 -16.02 4.44 25.05
C TYR A 242 -14.98 4.30 23.95
N VAL A 243 -13.70 4.16 24.30
CA VAL A 243 -12.61 3.87 23.36
C VAL A 243 -12.82 2.49 22.74
N VAL A 244 -13.13 1.48 23.56
CA VAL A 244 -13.40 0.11 23.09
C VAL A 244 -14.61 0.07 22.17
N VAL A 245 -15.70 0.78 22.51
CA VAL A 245 -16.90 0.89 21.65
C VAL A 245 -16.53 1.52 20.31
N GLY A 246 -15.73 2.59 20.30
CA GLY A 246 -15.26 3.21 19.06
C GLY A 246 -14.44 2.25 18.20
N LEU A 247 -13.53 1.47 18.80
CA LEU A 247 -12.74 0.46 18.10
C LEU A 247 -13.62 -0.66 17.51
N LEU A 248 -14.61 -1.14 18.25
CA LEU A 248 -15.54 -2.18 17.78
C LEU A 248 -16.39 -1.69 16.61
N ILE A 249 -16.91 -0.46 16.68
CA ILE A 249 -17.66 0.15 15.57
C ILE A 249 -16.74 0.32 14.36
N GLY A 250 -15.54 0.88 14.56
CA GLY A 250 -14.56 1.06 13.49
C GLY A 250 -14.14 -0.26 12.84
N GLY A 251 -13.94 -1.32 13.64
CA GLY A 251 -13.62 -2.66 13.15
C GLY A 251 -14.77 -3.34 12.42
N MET A 252 -16.03 -3.07 12.79
CA MET A 252 -17.22 -3.62 12.13
C MET A 252 -17.42 -3.06 10.72
N LEU A 253 -17.16 -1.78 10.50
CA LEU A 253 -17.48 -1.08 9.25
C LEU A 253 -16.86 -1.74 8.00
N PRO A 254 -15.57 -2.12 7.96
CA PRO A 254 -14.98 -2.79 6.81
C PRO A 254 -15.68 -4.11 6.45
N TYR A 255 -16.10 -4.89 7.44
CA TYR A 255 -16.82 -6.15 7.20
C TYR A 255 -18.22 -5.90 6.64
N LEU A 256 -18.93 -4.89 7.15
CA LEU A 256 -20.24 -4.51 6.64
C LEU A 256 -20.17 -4.04 5.19
N PHE A 257 -19.25 -3.12 4.87
CA PHE A 257 -19.02 -2.67 3.50
C PHE A 257 -18.55 -3.79 2.58
N GLY A 258 -17.65 -4.65 3.04
CA GLY A 258 -17.19 -5.82 2.28
C GLY A 258 -18.35 -6.76 1.94
N SER A 259 -19.22 -7.05 2.90
CA SER A 259 -20.43 -7.88 2.69
C SER A 259 -21.37 -7.24 1.65
N MET A 260 -21.67 -5.95 1.78
CA MET A 260 -22.52 -5.23 0.83
C MET A 260 -21.94 -5.23 -0.57
N GLY A 261 -20.61 -5.02 -0.68
CA GLY A 261 -19.89 -5.06 -1.95
C GLY A 261 -19.96 -6.44 -2.61
N MET A 262 -19.68 -7.51 -1.86
CA MET A 262 -19.77 -8.88 -2.38
C MET A 262 -21.18 -9.24 -2.84
N GLN A 263 -22.22 -8.84 -2.09
CA GLN A 263 -23.60 -9.06 -2.49
C GLN A 263 -23.97 -8.30 -3.76
N ALA A 264 -23.49 -7.05 -3.93
CA ALA A 264 -23.73 -6.25 -5.12
C ALA A 264 -23.05 -6.88 -6.35
N VAL A 265 -21.82 -7.31 -6.23
CA VAL A 265 -21.07 -8.02 -7.30
C VAL A 265 -21.75 -9.35 -7.65
N GLY A 266 -22.19 -10.12 -6.65
CA GLY A 266 -22.89 -11.38 -6.90
C GLY A 266 -24.25 -11.21 -7.60
N ARG A 267 -24.92 -10.07 -7.40
CA ARG A 267 -26.14 -9.75 -8.17
C ARG A 267 -25.86 -9.29 -9.60
N ALA A 268 -24.71 -8.68 -9.83
CA ALA A 268 -24.31 -8.20 -11.16
C ALA A 268 -23.76 -9.32 -12.05
N GLY A 269 -23.04 -10.31 -11.46
CA GLY A 269 -22.53 -11.51 -12.15
C GLY A 269 -23.59 -12.55 -12.36
#